data_3fce85fd68ac362ede5e2162b551dba1
#
_entry.id   3fce85fd68ac362ede5e2162b551dba1
#
_cell.length_a   1.000
_cell.length_b   1.000
_cell.length_c   1.000
_cell.angle_alpha   90.00
_cell.angle_beta   90.00
_cell.angle_gamma   90.00
#
_symmetry.space_group_name_H-M   'P 1'
#
loop_
_entity.id
_entity.type
_entity.pdbx_description
1 polymer ?
#
loop_
_entity_poly.entity_id
_entity_poly.type
_entity_poly.pdbx_seq_one_letter_code
_entity_poly.pdbx_strand_id
1 'polypeptide(L)'
;MATYVCLIQFQDQGIRNITDTVKRGDAAMAEAEKMGIKTVQEYWTMGAYDGVVIYEAPDDETMSAFILKVGSLGNVKGQTLRAFRRNEMEGILAKIK
;
A
#
# COMPACT_ATOMS: atom_id res chain seq x y z
N MET A 1 -10.06 7.65 8.74
CA MET A 1 -9.76 7.00 7.45
C MET A 1 -9.51 5.51 7.67
N ALA A 2 -9.78 4.72 6.67
CA ALA A 2 -9.54 3.28 6.73
C ALA A 2 -8.04 2.97 6.54
N THR A 3 -7.58 1.90 7.19
CA THR A 3 -6.19 1.45 7.14
C THR A 3 -6.03 0.31 6.14
N TYR A 4 -4.95 0.33 5.40
CA TYR A 4 -4.62 -0.69 4.40
C TYR A 4 -3.16 -1.11 4.54
N VAL A 5 -2.91 -2.40 4.37
CA VAL A 5 -1.56 -2.95 4.34
C VAL A 5 -1.30 -3.46 2.93
N CYS A 6 -0.30 -2.89 2.27
CA CYS A 6 0.12 -3.30 0.93
C CYS A 6 1.36 -4.17 1.01
N LEU A 7 1.23 -5.39 0.48
CA LEU A 7 2.36 -6.31 0.33
C LEU A 7 2.86 -6.20 -1.10
N ILE A 8 4.07 -5.69 -1.27
CA ILE A 8 4.63 -5.30 -2.57
C ILE A 8 5.60 -6.35 -3.08
N GLN A 9 5.51 -6.67 -4.37
CA GLN A 9 6.50 -7.49 -5.08
C GLN A 9 7.01 -6.70 -6.27
N PHE A 10 8.33 -6.75 -6.50
CA PHE A 10 8.91 -6.16 -7.70
C PHE A 10 8.53 -6.98 -8.93
N GLN A 11 8.21 -6.30 -10.01
CA GLN A 11 8.10 -6.91 -11.33
C GLN A 11 9.47 -6.82 -12.00
N ASP A 12 9.62 -7.47 -13.16
CA ASP A 12 10.90 -7.53 -13.86
C ASP A 12 11.52 -6.15 -14.10
N GLN A 13 10.71 -5.20 -14.52
CA GLN A 13 11.16 -3.84 -14.77
C GLN A 13 11.68 -3.18 -13.49
N GLY A 14 10.98 -3.38 -12.37
CA GLY A 14 11.36 -2.80 -11.09
C GLY A 14 12.64 -3.38 -10.53
N ILE A 15 12.84 -4.70 -10.67
CA ILE A 15 14.06 -5.34 -10.17
C ILE A 15 15.27 -5.00 -11.05
N ARG A 16 15.09 -4.84 -12.36
CA ARG A 16 16.17 -4.40 -13.24
C ARG A 16 16.65 -2.99 -12.92
N ASN A 17 15.75 -2.15 -12.45
CA ASN A 17 16.04 -0.76 -12.10
C ASN A 17 15.96 -0.55 -10.59
N ILE A 18 16.44 -1.53 -9.83
CA ILE A 18 16.30 -1.56 -8.36
C ILE A 18 16.93 -0.35 -7.67
N THR A 19 17.99 0.21 -8.23
CA THR A 19 18.64 1.37 -7.63
C THR A 19 17.75 2.61 -7.55
N ASP A 20 16.64 2.64 -8.31
CA ASP A 20 15.67 3.74 -8.29
C ASP A 20 14.51 3.50 -7.33
N THR A 21 14.53 2.40 -6.56
CA THR A 21 13.37 2.01 -5.75
C THR A 21 12.95 3.07 -4.73
N VAL A 22 13.89 3.76 -4.11
CA VAL A 22 13.57 4.83 -3.14
C VAL A 22 12.93 6.02 -3.85
N LYS A 23 13.44 6.39 -5.01
CA LYS A 23 12.85 7.47 -5.83
C LYS A 23 11.43 7.12 -6.26
N ARG A 24 11.20 5.86 -6.64
CA ARG A 24 9.85 5.38 -6.98
C ARG A 24 8.93 5.42 -5.77
N GLY A 25 9.45 5.09 -4.59
CA GLY A 25 8.71 5.20 -3.35
C GLY A 25 8.31 6.64 -3.04
N ASP A 26 9.22 7.58 -3.24
CA ASP A 26 8.93 9.01 -3.06
C ASP A 26 7.86 9.50 -4.03
N ALA A 27 7.93 9.07 -5.28
CA ALA A 27 6.95 9.43 -6.30
C ALA A 27 5.56 8.85 -5.97
N ALA A 28 5.52 7.61 -5.50
CA ALA A 28 4.27 6.97 -5.08
C ALA A 28 3.66 7.68 -3.87
N MET A 29 4.49 8.08 -2.91
CA MET A 29 4.02 8.83 -1.73
C MET A 29 3.41 10.17 -2.14
N ALA A 30 4.05 10.89 -3.07
CA ALA A 30 3.55 12.16 -3.59
C ALA A 30 2.21 11.97 -4.31
N GLU A 31 2.08 10.91 -5.10
CA GLU A 31 0.85 10.59 -5.80
C GLU A 31 -0.28 10.23 -4.83
N ALA A 32 0.04 9.46 -3.80
CA ALA A 32 -0.91 9.10 -2.74
C ALA A 32 -1.45 10.36 -2.06
N GLU A 33 -0.58 11.30 -1.74
CA GLU A 33 -0.94 12.58 -1.11
C GLU A 33 -1.95 13.36 -1.95
N LYS A 34 -1.73 13.42 -3.25
CA LYS A 34 -2.65 14.11 -4.19
C LYS A 34 -4.04 13.47 -4.18
N MET A 35 -4.13 12.20 -3.88
CA MET A 35 -5.39 11.45 -3.84
C MET A 35 -6.01 11.42 -2.45
N GLY A 36 -5.44 12.13 -1.49
CA GLY A 36 -5.93 12.16 -0.11
C GLY A 36 -5.57 10.92 0.70
N ILE A 37 -4.55 10.19 0.27
CA ILE A 37 -4.06 8.98 0.93
C ILE A 37 -2.80 9.32 1.71
N LYS A 38 -2.76 8.88 2.97
CA LYS A 38 -1.60 9.08 3.84
C LYS A 38 -0.75 7.81 3.84
N THR A 39 0.55 7.95 3.57
CA THR A 39 1.53 6.88 3.74
C THR A 39 2.00 6.91 5.19
N VAL A 40 1.61 5.90 5.97
CA VAL A 40 1.90 5.85 7.41
C VAL A 40 3.28 5.27 7.67
N GLN A 41 3.59 4.15 7.03
CA GLN A 41 4.87 3.45 7.15
C GLN A 41 5.23 2.81 5.83
N GLU A 42 6.53 2.71 5.58
CA GLU A 42 7.06 2.10 4.36
C GLU A 42 8.30 1.30 4.73
N TYR A 43 8.33 0.02 4.34
CA TYR A 43 9.46 -0.87 4.59
C TYR A 43 9.82 -1.65 3.34
N TRP A 44 11.11 -1.85 3.11
CA TRP A 44 11.61 -2.86 2.19
C TRP A 44 11.88 -4.12 2.98
N THR A 45 11.53 -5.28 2.43
CA THR A 45 11.59 -6.56 3.15
C THR A 45 12.36 -7.60 2.35
N MET A 46 12.81 -8.62 3.06
CA MET A 46 13.35 -9.85 2.46
C MET A 46 12.24 -10.91 2.44
N GLY A 47 12.39 -11.89 1.58
CA GLY A 47 11.48 -13.04 1.52
C GLY A 47 10.47 -12.93 0.40
N ALA A 48 9.28 -13.46 0.65
CA ALA A 48 8.24 -13.57 -0.38
C ALA A 48 7.74 -12.22 -0.90
N TYR A 49 7.83 -11.19 -0.08
CA TYR A 49 7.46 -9.82 -0.46
C TYR A 49 8.68 -8.92 -0.35
N ASP A 50 8.75 -7.95 -1.24
CA ASP A 50 9.87 -7.02 -1.34
C ASP A 50 9.64 -5.72 -0.57
N GLY A 51 8.41 -5.46 -0.21
CA GLY A 51 8.06 -4.29 0.58
C GLY A 51 6.72 -4.42 1.27
N VAL A 52 6.55 -3.64 2.32
CA VAL A 52 5.27 -3.51 3.04
C VAL A 52 5.03 -2.03 3.27
N VAL A 53 3.87 -1.55 2.84
CA VAL A 53 3.50 -0.14 3.05
C VAL A 53 2.15 -0.08 3.74
N ILE A 54 2.06 0.76 4.75
CA ILE A 54 0.82 0.98 5.47
C ILE A 54 0.26 2.34 5.07
N TYR A 55 -1.00 2.36 4.61
CA TYR A 55 -1.70 3.54 4.16
C TYR A 55 -2.98 3.78 4.96
N GLU A 56 -3.39 5.05 5.00
CA GLU A 56 -4.73 5.43 5.41
C GLU A 56 -5.38 6.13 4.22
N ALA A 57 -6.58 5.71 3.85
CA ALA A 57 -7.31 6.26 2.70
C ALA A 57 -8.77 6.50 3.05
N PRO A 58 -9.44 7.43 2.33
CA PRO A 58 -10.85 7.75 2.63
C PRO A 58 -11.80 6.58 2.40
N ASP A 59 -11.54 5.76 1.37
CA ASP A 59 -12.40 4.64 0.99
C ASP A 59 -11.63 3.62 0.14
N ASP A 60 -12.27 2.45 -0.06
CA ASP A 60 -11.68 1.35 -0.81
C ASP A 60 -11.45 1.71 -2.29
N GLU A 61 -12.36 2.48 -2.87
CA GLU A 61 -12.29 2.86 -4.29
C GLU A 61 -11.09 3.76 -4.55
N THR A 62 -10.83 4.73 -3.67
CA THR A 62 -9.67 5.61 -3.77
C THR A 62 -8.37 4.81 -3.62
N MET A 63 -8.33 3.91 -2.64
CA MET A 63 -7.16 3.05 -2.44
C MET A 63 -6.93 2.14 -3.64
N SER A 64 -7.99 1.56 -4.18
CA SER A 64 -7.90 0.70 -5.37
C SER A 64 -7.40 1.48 -6.58
N ALA A 65 -7.89 2.68 -6.81
CA ALA A 65 -7.44 3.54 -7.90
C ALA A 65 -5.95 3.84 -7.80
N PHE A 66 -5.47 4.14 -6.60
CA PHE A 66 -4.06 4.41 -6.34
C PHE A 66 -3.20 3.18 -6.66
N ILE A 67 -3.58 2.00 -6.15
CA ILE A 67 -2.83 0.76 -6.37
C ILE A 67 -2.79 0.39 -7.86
N LEU A 68 -3.91 0.55 -8.57
CA LEU A 68 -3.94 0.30 -10.01
C LEU A 68 -3.04 1.26 -10.77
N LYS A 69 -3.02 2.52 -10.38
CA LYS A 69 -2.16 3.53 -11.00
C LYS A 69 -0.68 3.18 -10.81
N VAL A 70 -0.28 2.85 -9.58
CA VAL A 70 1.10 2.45 -9.28
C VAL A 70 1.46 1.17 -10.04
N GLY A 71 0.59 0.17 -10.03
CA GLY A 71 0.81 -1.09 -10.74
C GLY A 71 0.96 -0.91 -12.23
N SER A 72 0.23 0.04 -12.82
CA SER A 72 0.27 0.31 -14.26
C SER A 72 1.61 0.81 -14.75
N LEU A 73 2.46 1.32 -13.85
CA LEU A 73 3.82 1.75 -14.21
C LEU A 73 4.77 0.58 -14.45
N GLY A 74 4.39 -0.64 -14.05
CA GLY A 74 5.13 -1.86 -14.38
C GLY A 74 6.30 -2.20 -13.46
N ASN A 75 6.54 -1.44 -12.41
CA ASN A 75 7.68 -1.68 -11.50
C ASN A 75 7.36 -2.61 -10.36
N VAL A 76 6.12 -2.56 -9.86
CA VAL A 76 5.66 -3.34 -8.71
C VAL A 76 4.25 -3.85 -8.96
N LYS A 77 3.92 -4.93 -8.28
CA LYS A 77 2.56 -5.39 -8.10
C LYS A 77 2.35 -5.58 -6.60
N GLY A 78 1.12 -5.53 -6.16
CA GLY A 78 0.85 -5.61 -4.73
C GLY A 78 -0.41 -6.37 -4.42
N GLN A 79 -0.47 -6.80 -3.18
CA GLN A 79 -1.68 -7.32 -2.57
C GLN A 79 -2.06 -6.34 -1.49
N THR A 80 -3.24 -5.72 -1.62
CA THR A 80 -3.71 -4.72 -0.67
C THR A 80 -4.73 -5.36 0.27
N LEU A 81 -4.46 -5.27 1.56
CA LEU A 81 -5.31 -5.82 2.61
C LEU A 81 -6.01 -4.69 3.34
N ARG A 82 -7.33 -4.81 3.49
CA ARG A 82 -8.05 -3.92 4.40
C ARG A 82 -7.68 -4.32 5.83
N ALA A 83 -7.15 -3.39 6.60
CA ALA A 83 -6.71 -3.64 7.97
C ALA A 83 -7.62 -2.93 8.95
N PHE A 84 -7.74 -3.51 10.15
CA PHE A 84 -8.58 -2.97 11.22
C PHE A 84 -7.73 -2.71 12.45
N ARG A 85 -7.85 -1.51 13.00
CA ARG A 85 -7.20 -1.15 14.25
C ARG A 85 -7.88 -1.88 15.42
N ARG A 86 -7.23 -1.89 16.56
CA ARG A 86 -7.76 -2.57 17.76
C ARG A 86 -9.19 -2.14 18.09
N ASN A 87 -9.46 -0.84 18.10
CA ASN A 87 -10.80 -0.31 18.42
C ASN A 87 -11.83 -0.70 17.36
N GLU A 88 -11.42 -0.76 16.10
CA GLU A 88 -12.30 -1.22 15.02
C GLU A 88 -12.63 -2.70 15.18
N MET A 89 -11.64 -3.52 15.56
CA MET A 89 -11.85 -4.95 15.80
C MET A 89 -12.82 -5.18 16.95
N GLU A 90 -12.75 -4.38 18.01
CA GLU A 90 -13.71 -4.43 19.10
C GLU A 90 -15.14 -4.21 18.60
N GLY A 91 -15.34 -3.26 17.70
CA GLY A 91 -16.63 -3.01 17.08
C GLY A 91 -17.13 -4.17 16.21
N ILE A 92 -16.20 -4.82 15.49
CA ILE A 92 -16.51 -5.99 14.67
C ILE A 92 -16.97 -7.14 15.56
N LEU A 93 -16.25 -7.39 16.65
CA LEU A 93 -16.57 -8.48 17.58
C LEU A 93 -17.93 -8.28 18.25
N ALA A 94 -18.32 -7.02 18.48
CA ALA A 94 -19.62 -6.70 19.05
C ALA A 94 -20.77 -7.17 18.15
N LYS A 95 -20.55 -7.35 16.85
CA LYS A 95 -21.55 -7.82 15.91
C LYS A 95 -21.80 -9.33 15.97
N ILE A 96 -20.94 -10.07 16.65
CA ILE A 96 -21.05 -11.54 16.79
C ILE A 96 -21.93 -11.93 17.96
N LYS A 97 -22.14 -11.03 18.88
CA LYS A 97 -22.92 -11.29 20.11
C LYS A 97 -24.41 -11.42 19.85
#